data_27640b125d92553e643f98b21316b3ba
#
_entry.id   27640b125d92553e643f98b21316b3ba
#
_cell.length_a   1.000
_cell.length_b   1.000
_cell.length_c   1.000
_cell.angle_alpha   90.00
_cell.angle_beta   90.00
_cell.angle_gamma   90.00
#
_symmetry.space_group_name_H-M   'P 1'
#
loop_
_entity.id
_entity.type
_entity.pdbx_description
1 polymer ?
#
loop_
_entity_poly.entity_id
_entity_poly.type
_entity_poly.pdbx_seq_one_letter_code
_entity_poly.pdbx_strand_id
1 'polypeptide(L)'
;MNRTITGQILLILCCIVYLVWWYRGFRPGVSVSRVSGVNGVLLLVTAVLGLAGVAFSLMHDEAPSPWKISPVSIIIGGVAGYFVLLVVTRFIFHRVVTSELFLIIGWTMLETAVIDQLNAQGVLGDRGFAIMCVVIAAAFIISMVLYVAYYKMEEMKAFYAAMVPLVTEGASMAVLVCIVAGKI
;
A
#
# COMPACT_ATOMS: atom_id res chain seq x y z
N MET A 1 0.57 -22.87 3.40
CA MET A 1 0.14 -21.45 3.43
C MET A 1 0.26 -20.94 2.01
N ASN A 2 -0.74 -20.26 1.47
CA ASN A 2 -0.71 -19.72 0.09
C ASN A 2 0.43 -18.68 0.01
N ARG A 3 1.27 -18.74 -1.03
CA ARG A 3 2.42 -17.82 -1.21
C ARG A 3 1.97 -16.36 -1.20
N THR A 4 0.85 -16.06 -1.82
CA THR A 4 0.24 -14.73 -1.84
C THR A 4 -0.05 -14.22 -0.43
N ILE A 5 -0.62 -15.04 0.46
CA ILE A 5 -0.88 -14.67 1.85
C ILE A 5 0.42 -14.46 2.63
N THR A 6 1.47 -15.25 2.35
CA THR A 6 2.80 -15.00 2.92
C THR A 6 3.32 -13.64 2.49
N GLY A 7 3.15 -13.28 1.20
CA GLY A 7 3.51 -11.97 0.69
C GLY A 7 2.78 -10.83 1.43
N GLN A 8 1.47 -10.97 1.65
CA GLN A 8 0.68 -9.98 2.39
C GLN A 8 1.15 -9.82 3.85
N ILE A 9 1.49 -10.91 4.53
CA ILE A 9 2.04 -10.86 5.89
C ILE A 9 3.39 -10.12 5.90
N LEU A 10 4.26 -10.38 4.93
CA LEU A 10 5.55 -9.66 4.81
C LEU A 10 5.34 -8.16 4.55
N LEU A 11 4.34 -7.78 3.74
CA LEU A 11 3.99 -6.37 3.51
C LEU A 11 3.43 -5.70 4.77
N ILE A 12 2.59 -6.38 5.55
CA ILE A 12 2.13 -5.87 6.86
C ILE A 12 3.33 -5.61 7.79
N LEU A 13 4.27 -6.56 7.88
CA LEU A 13 5.49 -6.39 8.67
C LEU A 13 6.35 -5.23 8.13
N CYS A 14 6.45 -5.09 6.80
CA CYS A 14 7.11 -3.95 6.16
C CYS A 14 6.49 -2.63 6.60
N CYS A 15 5.16 -2.50 6.57
CA CYS A 15 4.44 -1.31 7.04
C CYS A 15 4.76 -0.99 8.51
N ILE A 16 4.75 -1.99 9.38
CA ILE A 16 5.04 -1.81 10.81
C ILE A 16 6.48 -1.31 11.02
N VAL A 17 7.47 -1.94 10.37
CA VAL A 17 8.88 -1.56 10.50
C VAL A 17 9.12 -0.16 9.93
N TYR A 18 8.48 0.17 8.79
CA TYR A 18 8.57 1.50 8.20
C TYR A 18 7.94 2.57 9.09
N LEU A 19 6.79 2.30 9.73
CA LEU A 19 6.17 3.21 10.70
C LEU A 19 7.09 3.48 11.89
N VAL A 20 7.78 2.46 12.41
CA VAL A 20 8.76 2.63 13.48
C VAL A 20 9.92 3.50 13.01
N TRP A 21 10.45 3.26 11.82
CA TRP A 21 11.51 4.08 11.23
C TRP A 21 11.07 5.53 11.04
N TRP A 22 9.86 5.74 10.48
CA TRP A 22 9.28 7.06 10.27
C TRP A 22 9.13 7.81 11.60
N TYR A 23 8.54 7.17 12.60
CA TYR A 23 8.33 7.75 13.92
C TYR A 23 9.65 8.18 14.58
N ARG A 24 10.70 7.38 14.43
CA ARG A 24 12.02 7.70 14.97
C ARG A 24 12.76 8.78 14.20
N GLY A 25 12.62 8.80 12.89
CA GLY A 25 13.42 9.69 12.01
C GLY A 25 12.78 11.04 11.69
N PHE A 26 11.46 11.17 11.87
CA PHE A 26 10.74 12.37 11.43
C PHE A 26 9.91 13.05 12.53
N ARG A 27 9.89 12.51 13.73
CA ARG A 27 9.14 13.13 14.83
C ARG A 27 9.67 14.54 15.11
N PRO A 28 8.81 15.57 15.13
CA PRO A 28 9.22 16.92 15.45
C PRO A 28 9.93 17.03 16.80
N GLY A 29 11.00 17.82 16.87
CA GLY A 29 11.80 18.02 18.09
C GLY A 29 12.86 16.94 18.37
N VAL A 30 13.01 15.93 17.51
CA VAL A 30 14.03 14.89 17.66
C VAL A 30 15.06 14.97 16.52
N SER A 31 16.30 15.28 16.85
CA SER A 31 17.42 15.28 15.89
C SER A 31 18.10 13.92 15.83
N VAL A 32 17.48 12.96 15.16
CA VAL A 32 18.08 11.64 14.93
C VAL A 32 18.39 11.49 13.44
N SER A 33 19.59 10.99 13.12
CA SER A 33 19.93 10.70 11.72
C SER A 33 19.00 9.65 11.12
N ARG A 34 18.43 9.95 9.95
CA ARG A 34 17.44 9.10 9.26
C ARG A 34 18.02 7.80 8.75
N VAL A 35 19.32 7.75 8.47
CA VAL A 35 19.95 6.61 7.74
C VAL A 35 21.02 5.91 8.58
N SER A 36 21.57 6.55 9.61
CA SER A 36 22.66 5.96 10.41
C SER A 36 22.19 5.05 11.54
N GLY A 37 23.01 4.08 11.90
CA GLY A 37 22.78 3.19 13.03
C GLY A 37 21.47 2.39 12.91
N VAL A 38 20.67 2.36 13.99
CA VAL A 38 19.41 1.60 14.06
C VAL A 38 18.42 2.02 12.98
N ASN A 39 18.38 3.31 12.61
CA ASN A 39 17.47 3.80 11.57
C ASN A 39 17.86 3.27 10.18
N GLY A 40 19.15 3.14 9.89
CA GLY A 40 19.63 2.52 8.66
C GLY A 40 19.25 1.03 8.57
N VAL A 41 19.38 0.31 9.68
CA VAL A 41 18.96 -1.10 9.75
C VAL A 41 17.45 -1.25 9.55
N LEU A 42 16.63 -0.41 10.21
CA LEU A 42 15.17 -0.42 10.03
C LEU A 42 14.78 -0.17 8.57
N LEU A 43 15.42 0.80 7.91
CA LEU A 43 15.16 1.09 6.50
C LEU A 43 15.55 -0.09 5.59
N LEU A 44 16.69 -0.72 5.84
CA LEU A 44 17.13 -1.91 5.11
C LEU A 44 16.14 -3.07 5.29
N VAL A 45 15.73 -3.35 6.52
CA VAL A 45 14.73 -4.39 6.83
C VAL A 45 13.40 -4.09 6.12
N THR A 46 12.95 -2.83 6.13
CA THR A 46 11.76 -2.40 5.39
C THR A 46 11.88 -2.71 3.90
N ALA A 47 13.01 -2.35 3.29
CA ALA A 47 13.24 -2.60 1.86
C ALA A 47 13.22 -4.11 1.54
N VAL A 48 13.89 -4.94 2.35
CA VAL A 48 13.91 -6.40 2.17
C VAL A 48 12.52 -7.00 2.32
N LEU A 49 11.77 -6.62 3.37
CA LEU A 49 10.41 -7.09 3.60
C LEU A 49 9.46 -6.64 2.49
N GLY A 50 9.58 -5.40 2.03
CA GLY A 50 8.76 -4.86 0.94
C GLY A 50 9.01 -5.61 -0.37
N LEU A 51 10.27 -5.76 -0.78
CA LEU A 51 10.62 -6.49 -2.01
C LEU A 51 10.19 -7.96 -1.95
N ALA A 52 10.47 -8.64 -0.84
CA ALA A 52 10.04 -10.01 -0.64
C ALA A 52 8.50 -10.11 -0.63
N GLY A 53 7.81 -9.21 0.07
CA GLY A 53 6.36 -9.19 0.12
C GLY A 53 5.71 -9.01 -1.25
N VAL A 54 6.18 -8.06 -2.05
CA VAL A 54 5.73 -7.86 -3.44
C VAL A 54 6.01 -9.10 -4.28
N ALA A 55 7.23 -9.64 -4.22
CA ALA A 55 7.59 -10.83 -4.99
C ALA A 55 6.69 -12.02 -4.66
N PHE A 56 6.49 -12.34 -3.37
CA PHE A 56 5.61 -13.43 -2.95
C PHE A 56 4.13 -13.18 -3.29
N SER A 57 3.68 -11.92 -3.25
CA SER A 57 2.30 -11.56 -3.61
C SER A 57 2.03 -11.73 -5.11
N LEU A 58 3.03 -11.51 -5.95
CA LEU A 58 2.90 -11.61 -7.41
C LEU A 58 3.34 -12.97 -7.99
N MET A 59 4.03 -13.82 -7.21
CA MET A 59 4.39 -15.18 -7.60
C MET A 59 3.16 -16.10 -7.53
N HIS A 60 2.51 -16.31 -8.66
CA HIS A 60 1.33 -17.18 -8.77
C HIS A 60 1.42 -18.12 -9.95
N ASP A 61 0.72 -19.24 -9.83
CA ASP A 61 0.42 -20.10 -10.95
C ASP A 61 -0.73 -19.47 -11.75
N GLU A 62 -0.66 -19.52 -13.07
CA GLU A 62 -1.61 -18.88 -13.98
C GLU A 62 -3.05 -19.43 -13.78
N ALA A 63 -3.84 -18.76 -12.97
CA ALA A 63 -5.29 -18.98 -12.92
C ALA A 63 -5.96 -17.92 -13.82
N PRO A 64 -6.94 -18.30 -14.66
CA PRO A 64 -7.66 -17.32 -15.46
C PRO A 64 -8.45 -16.38 -14.56
N SER A 65 -8.14 -15.09 -14.65
CA SER A 65 -8.85 -14.05 -13.91
C SER A 65 -10.33 -14.02 -14.30
N PRO A 66 -11.29 -14.04 -13.35
CA PRO A 66 -12.71 -13.97 -13.63
C PRO A 66 -13.10 -12.66 -14.32
N TRP A 67 -12.36 -11.58 -14.10
CA TRP A 67 -12.58 -10.27 -14.70
C TRP A 67 -11.94 -10.12 -16.07
N LYS A 68 -11.16 -11.13 -16.53
CA LYS A 68 -10.39 -11.07 -17.79
C LYS A 68 -9.50 -9.81 -17.90
N ILE A 69 -9.20 -9.17 -16.76
CA ILE A 69 -8.30 -8.03 -16.72
C ILE A 69 -6.88 -8.59 -16.77
N SER A 70 -6.18 -8.33 -17.86
CA SER A 70 -4.79 -8.78 -17.96
C SER A 70 -3.91 -8.00 -16.97
N PRO A 71 -2.85 -8.60 -16.42
CA PRO A 71 -1.86 -7.88 -15.61
C PRO A 71 -1.32 -6.62 -16.29
N VAL A 72 -1.21 -6.67 -17.62
CA VAL A 72 -0.81 -5.52 -18.46
C VAL A 72 -1.83 -4.39 -18.36
N SER A 73 -3.14 -4.68 -18.35
CA SER A 73 -4.18 -3.65 -18.20
C SER A 73 -4.14 -2.97 -16.83
N ILE A 74 -3.83 -3.71 -15.77
CA ILE A 74 -3.65 -3.14 -14.41
C ILE A 74 -2.45 -2.20 -14.41
N ILE A 75 -1.32 -2.61 -15.01
CA ILE A 75 -0.11 -1.79 -15.10
C ILE A 75 -0.40 -0.51 -15.91
N ILE A 76 -1.01 -0.63 -17.08
CA ILE A 76 -1.34 0.52 -17.93
C ILE A 76 -2.29 1.45 -17.18
N GLY A 77 -3.35 0.92 -16.56
CA GLY A 77 -4.30 1.70 -15.77
C GLY A 77 -3.66 2.43 -14.61
N GLY A 78 -2.77 1.77 -13.88
CA GLY A 78 -2.02 2.36 -12.77
C GLY A 78 -1.05 3.45 -13.23
N VAL A 79 -0.29 3.21 -14.30
CA VAL A 79 0.62 4.22 -14.87
C VAL A 79 -0.18 5.43 -15.37
N ALA A 80 -1.28 5.21 -16.11
CA ALA A 80 -2.15 6.30 -16.57
C ALA A 80 -2.76 7.06 -15.38
N GLY A 81 -3.27 6.36 -14.37
CA GLY A 81 -3.78 6.95 -13.12
C GLY A 81 -2.73 7.79 -12.39
N TYR A 82 -1.49 7.28 -12.30
CA TYR A 82 -0.38 8.02 -11.73
C TYR A 82 -0.14 9.35 -12.47
N PHE A 83 -0.06 9.33 -13.79
CA PHE A 83 0.15 10.55 -14.58
C PHE A 83 -1.01 11.54 -14.43
N VAL A 84 -2.27 11.08 -14.45
CA VAL A 84 -3.44 11.92 -14.21
C VAL A 84 -3.36 12.58 -12.83
N LEU A 85 -3.10 11.80 -11.78
CA LEU A 85 -3.00 12.33 -10.42
C LEU A 85 -1.78 13.25 -10.25
N LEU A 86 -0.68 12.97 -10.94
CA LEU A 86 0.49 13.85 -10.98
C LEU A 86 0.13 15.23 -11.55
N VAL A 87 -0.56 15.25 -12.70
CA VAL A 87 -1.02 16.50 -13.34
C VAL A 87 -2.00 17.22 -12.43
N VAL A 88 -3.03 16.54 -11.92
CA VAL A 88 -4.01 17.13 -10.99
C VAL A 88 -3.32 17.71 -9.75
N THR A 89 -2.41 16.96 -9.14
CA THR A 89 -1.69 17.40 -7.93
C THR A 89 -0.81 18.62 -8.23
N ARG A 90 -0.13 18.62 -9.36
CA ARG A 90 0.78 19.69 -9.73
C ARG A 90 0.04 20.97 -10.12
N PHE A 91 -1.01 20.88 -10.97
CA PHE A 91 -1.65 22.04 -11.56
C PHE A 91 -2.89 22.53 -10.80
N ILE A 92 -3.66 21.63 -10.18
CA ILE A 92 -4.86 22.02 -9.43
C ILE A 92 -4.52 22.30 -7.97
N PHE A 93 -3.73 21.43 -7.33
CA PHE A 93 -3.37 21.58 -5.91
C PHE A 93 -2.05 22.33 -5.70
N HIS A 94 -1.34 22.70 -6.77
CA HIS A 94 -0.06 23.42 -6.73
C HIS A 94 0.97 22.78 -5.81
N ARG A 95 1.03 21.46 -5.81
CA ARG A 95 1.84 20.69 -4.89
C ARG A 95 3.05 20.05 -5.56
N VAL A 96 4.15 19.94 -4.80
CA VAL A 96 5.30 19.12 -5.23
C VAL A 96 4.89 17.64 -5.13
N VAL A 97 5.04 16.90 -6.22
CA VAL A 97 4.76 15.46 -6.26
C VAL A 97 5.86 14.73 -5.50
N THR A 98 5.46 13.85 -4.59
CA THR A 98 6.35 13.07 -3.75
C THR A 98 6.28 11.59 -4.12
N SER A 99 7.26 10.79 -3.63
CA SER A 99 7.26 9.34 -3.74
C SER A 99 6.04 8.68 -3.07
N GLU A 100 5.38 9.37 -2.13
CA GLU A 100 4.16 8.88 -1.46
C GLU A 100 3.03 8.62 -2.45
N LEU A 101 2.83 9.51 -3.44
CA LEU A 101 1.81 9.30 -4.47
C LEU A 101 2.08 8.01 -5.26
N PHE A 102 3.35 7.77 -5.61
CA PHE A 102 3.76 6.54 -6.30
C PHE A 102 3.49 5.29 -5.44
N LEU A 103 3.75 5.36 -4.13
CA LEU A 103 3.51 4.25 -3.22
C LEU A 103 2.01 3.96 -3.07
N ILE A 104 1.16 4.98 -2.89
CA ILE A 104 -0.30 4.82 -2.77
C ILE A 104 -0.87 4.13 -4.02
N ILE A 105 -0.45 4.57 -5.22
CA ILE A 105 -0.93 3.99 -6.47
C ILE A 105 -0.38 2.58 -6.66
N GLY A 106 0.92 2.37 -6.44
CA GLY A 106 1.57 1.06 -6.56
C GLY A 106 0.94 0.03 -5.62
N TRP A 107 0.65 0.43 -4.38
CA TRP A 107 -0.06 -0.42 -3.43
C TRP A 107 -1.48 -0.75 -3.92
N THR A 108 -2.26 0.24 -4.39
CA THR A 108 -3.62 0.01 -4.89
C THR A 108 -3.63 -0.98 -6.06
N MET A 109 -2.66 -0.86 -6.98
CA MET A 109 -2.49 -1.78 -8.10
C MET A 109 -2.16 -3.19 -7.62
N LEU A 110 -1.22 -3.31 -6.67
CA LEU A 110 -0.81 -4.59 -6.11
C LEU A 110 -1.99 -5.30 -5.43
N GLU A 111 -2.71 -4.59 -4.56
CA GLU A 111 -3.85 -5.17 -3.84
C GLU A 111 -4.99 -5.56 -4.79
N THR A 112 -5.26 -4.75 -5.81
CA THR A 112 -6.26 -5.08 -6.84
C THR A 112 -5.87 -6.36 -7.58
N ALA A 113 -4.60 -6.51 -7.97
CA ALA A 113 -4.12 -7.72 -8.61
C ALA A 113 -4.19 -8.94 -7.69
N VAL A 114 -3.84 -8.77 -6.41
CA VAL A 114 -3.87 -9.84 -5.41
C VAL A 114 -5.29 -10.34 -5.15
N ILE A 115 -6.27 -9.45 -4.95
CA ILE A 115 -7.66 -9.89 -4.71
C ILE A 115 -8.28 -10.55 -5.93
N ASP A 116 -7.99 -10.05 -7.14
CA ASP A 116 -8.45 -10.66 -8.39
C ASP A 116 -7.89 -12.08 -8.54
N GLN A 117 -6.60 -12.26 -8.29
CA GLN A 117 -5.95 -13.55 -8.31
C GLN A 117 -6.52 -14.52 -7.27
N LEU A 118 -6.70 -14.10 -6.02
CA LEU A 118 -7.25 -14.94 -4.95
C LEU A 118 -8.69 -15.33 -5.23
N ASN A 119 -9.46 -14.45 -5.86
CA ASN A 119 -10.81 -14.77 -6.33
C ASN A 119 -10.78 -15.78 -7.48
N ALA A 120 -9.91 -15.61 -8.47
CA ALA A 120 -9.72 -16.55 -9.57
C ALA A 120 -9.32 -17.97 -9.10
N GLN A 121 -8.52 -18.05 -8.04
CA GLN A 121 -8.11 -19.32 -7.42
C GLN A 121 -9.20 -19.94 -6.52
N GLY A 122 -10.34 -19.26 -6.31
CA GLY A 122 -11.40 -19.70 -5.39
C GLY A 122 -11.01 -19.63 -3.91
N VAL A 123 -9.88 -18.96 -3.59
CA VAL A 123 -9.41 -18.75 -2.21
C VAL A 123 -10.22 -17.64 -1.56
N LEU A 124 -10.53 -16.59 -2.31
CA LEU A 124 -11.39 -15.49 -1.92
C LEU A 124 -12.75 -15.62 -2.62
N GLY A 125 -13.83 -15.86 -1.85
CA GLY A 125 -15.17 -15.93 -2.40
C GLY A 125 -15.69 -14.57 -2.86
N ASP A 126 -16.77 -14.55 -3.66
CA ASP A 126 -17.33 -13.32 -4.25
C ASP A 126 -17.68 -12.24 -3.22
N ARG A 127 -18.19 -12.64 -2.05
CA ARG A 127 -18.46 -11.71 -0.94
C ARG A 127 -17.17 -11.09 -0.39
N GLY A 128 -16.15 -11.90 -0.17
CA GLY A 128 -14.84 -11.45 0.30
C GLY A 128 -14.21 -10.50 -0.72
N PHE A 129 -14.31 -10.82 -2.00
CA PHE A 129 -13.84 -9.97 -3.09
C PHE A 129 -14.55 -8.60 -3.09
N ALA A 130 -15.89 -8.58 -3.01
CA ALA A 130 -16.66 -7.34 -2.95
C ALA A 130 -16.28 -6.47 -1.72
N ILE A 131 -16.13 -7.10 -0.54
CA ILE A 131 -15.68 -6.41 0.67
C ILE A 131 -14.29 -5.80 0.45
N MET A 132 -13.35 -6.55 -0.12
CA MET A 132 -12.00 -6.06 -0.36
C MET A 132 -11.96 -4.93 -1.38
N CYS A 133 -12.78 -4.96 -2.43
CA CYS A 133 -12.91 -3.82 -3.35
C CYS A 133 -13.31 -2.53 -2.61
N VAL A 134 -14.27 -2.61 -1.70
CA VAL A 134 -14.70 -1.46 -0.88
C VAL A 134 -13.57 -1.01 0.07
N VAL A 135 -12.90 -1.94 0.72
CA VAL A 135 -11.80 -1.66 1.66
C VAL A 135 -10.63 -0.96 0.94
N ILE A 136 -10.21 -1.49 -0.23
CA ILE A 136 -9.15 -0.89 -1.04
C ILE A 136 -9.54 0.51 -1.53
N ALA A 137 -10.76 0.67 -2.02
CA ALA A 137 -11.26 1.97 -2.47
C ALA A 137 -11.31 2.99 -1.31
N ALA A 138 -11.77 2.59 -0.13
CA ALA A 138 -11.79 3.44 1.06
C ALA A 138 -10.37 3.82 1.50
N ALA A 139 -9.44 2.87 1.57
CA ALA A 139 -8.05 3.11 1.91
C ALA A 139 -7.37 4.06 0.91
N PHE A 140 -7.62 3.88 -0.39
CA PHE A 140 -7.14 4.78 -1.44
C PHE A 140 -7.66 6.20 -1.26
N ILE A 141 -8.97 6.37 -1.05
CA ILE A 141 -9.58 7.70 -0.86
C ILE A 141 -9.03 8.39 0.38
N ILE A 142 -8.93 7.68 1.51
CA ILE A 142 -8.36 8.22 2.75
C ILE A 142 -6.92 8.65 2.52
N SER A 143 -6.11 7.81 1.90
CA SER A 143 -4.71 8.08 1.59
C SER A 143 -4.56 9.31 0.69
N MET A 144 -5.40 9.44 -0.35
CA MET A 144 -5.38 10.58 -1.27
C MET A 144 -5.84 11.88 -0.61
N VAL A 145 -6.88 11.83 0.22
CA VAL A 145 -7.36 13.02 0.96
C VAL A 145 -6.28 13.54 1.89
N LEU A 146 -5.63 12.65 2.65
CA LEU A 146 -4.54 13.04 3.56
C LEU A 146 -3.29 13.45 2.80
N TYR A 147 -2.96 12.79 1.69
CA TYR A 147 -1.89 13.20 0.80
C TYR A 147 -2.06 14.63 0.32
N VAL A 148 -3.29 15.09 -0.01
CA VAL A 148 -3.56 16.47 -0.43
C VAL A 148 -3.59 17.43 0.75
N ALA A 149 -4.14 17.02 1.90
CA ALA A 149 -4.37 17.88 3.05
C ALA A 149 -3.12 18.13 3.91
N TYR A 150 -2.21 17.18 3.97
CA TYR A 150 -1.07 17.15 4.89
C TYR A 150 -0.18 18.41 4.84
N TYR A 151 0.00 19.03 3.68
CA TYR A 151 0.81 20.26 3.54
C TYR A 151 0.16 21.54 4.10
N LYS A 152 -1.15 21.48 4.39
CA LYS A 152 -1.89 22.58 5.01
C LYS A 152 -2.02 22.41 6.52
N MET A 153 -1.44 21.34 7.07
CA MET A 153 -1.54 21.02 8.49
C MET A 153 -0.34 21.58 9.27
N GLU A 154 -0.55 21.83 10.54
CA GLU A 154 0.51 22.11 11.51
C GLU A 154 1.48 20.92 11.60
N GLU A 155 2.75 21.17 11.90
CA GLU A 155 3.84 20.20 11.87
C GLU A 155 3.52 18.88 12.56
N MET A 156 2.98 18.90 13.78
CA MET A 156 2.61 17.68 14.51
C MET A 156 1.43 16.95 13.87
N LYS A 157 0.42 17.67 13.39
CA LYS A 157 -0.71 17.06 12.69
C LYS A 157 -0.28 16.48 11.35
N ALA A 158 0.57 17.18 10.61
CA ALA A 158 1.15 16.70 9.36
C ALA A 158 1.97 15.42 9.57
N PHE A 159 2.77 15.36 10.65
CA PHE A 159 3.55 14.19 11.01
C PHE A 159 2.68 12.93 11.19
N TYR A 160 1.57 13.03 11.94
CA TYR A 160 0.65 11.91 12.12
C TYR A 160 -0.16 11.63 10.85
N ALA A 161 -0.61 12.65 10.13
CA ALA A 161 -1.35 12.50 8.88
C ALA A 161 -0.55 11.73 7.82
N ALA A 162 0.77 11.94 7.75
CA ALA A 162 1.65 11.22 6.84
C ALA A 162 1.79 9.72 7.15
N MET A 163 1.47 9.28 8.38
CA MET A 163 1.48 7.86 8.75
C MET A 163 0.19 7.15 8.35
N VAL A 164 -0.93 7.87 8.20
CA VAL A 164 -2.24 7.26 7.99
C VAL A 164 -2.34 6.45 6.70
N PRO A 165 -1.82 6.88 5.54
CA PRO A 165 -1.83 6.05 4.33
C PRO A 165 -1.24 4.65 4.59
N LEU A 166 -0.08 4.59 5.22
CA LEU A 166 0.59 3.32 5.51
C LEU A 166 -0.17 2.45 6.53
N VAL A 167 -0.84 3.09 7.51
CA VAL A 167 -1.71 2.39 8.47
C VAL A 167 -2.94 1.81 7.76
N THR A 168 -3.58 2.57 6.88
CA THR A 168 -4.77 2.10 6.14
C THR A 168 -4.41 1.00 5.15
N GLU A 169 -3.27 1.09 4.49
CA GLU A 169 -2.74 0.04 3.61
C GLU A 169 -2.44 -1.24 4.40
N GLY A 170 -1.72 -1.14 5.51
CA GLY A 170 -1.45 -2.28 6.39
C GLY A 170 -2.72 -2.90 6.97
N ALA A 171 -3.70 -2.09 7.35
CA ALA A 171 -4.97 -2.56 7.85
C ALA A 171 -5.79 -3.29 6.77
N SER A 172 -5.81 -2.80 5.54
CA SER A 172 -6.51 -3.48 4.44
C SER A 172 -5.92 -4.84 4.11
N MET A 173 -4.59 -4.95 4.09
CA MET A 173 -3.90 -6.23 3.96
C MET A 173 -4.23 -7.19 5.11
N ALA A 174 -4.30 -6.68 6.34
CA ALA A 174 -4.70 -7.49 7.50
C ALA A 174 -6.15 -7.98 7.38
N VAL A 175 -7.08 -7.15 6.89
CA VAL A 175 -8.47 -7.56 6.59
C VAL A 175 -8.49 -8.69 5.57
N LEU A 176 -7.71 -8.58 4.48
CA LEU A 176 -7.59 -9.64 3.47
C LEU A 176 -7.12 -10.96 4.10
N VAL A 177 -6.04 -10.91 4.90
CA VAL A 177 -5.52 -12.10 5.58
C VAL A 177 -6.56 -12.71 6.51
N CYS A 178 -7.32 -11.90 7.27
CA CYS A 178 -8.39 -12.35 8.15
C CYS A 178 -9.54 -13.01 7.37
N ILE A 179 -9.97 -12.41 6.24
CA ILE A 179 -11.04 -12.97 5.40
C ILE A 179 -10.60 -14.35 4.88
N VAL A 180 -9.39 -14.46 4.34
CA VAL A 180 -8.90 -15.72 3.79
C VAL A 180 -8.68 -16.77 4.89
N ALA A 181 -8.16 -16.38 6.05
CA ALA A 181 -7.96 -17.29 7.19
C ALA A 181 -9.30 -17.75 7.80
N GLY A 182 -10.29 -16.86 7.88
CA GLY A 182 -11.63 -17.15 8.41
C GLY A 182 -12.55 -17.89 7.44
N LYS A 183 -12.15 -18.03 6.17
CA LYS A 183 -12.98 -18.59 5.08
C LYS A 183 -14.36 -17.93 4.99
N ILE A 184 -14.38 -16.61 5.17
CA ILE A 184 -15.60 -15.79 5.04
C ILE A 184 -15.89 -15.52 3.56
#